data_29a11dd17c56b66d868402a5dbb65e05
#
_entry.id   29a11dd17c56b66d868402a5dbb65e05
#
_cell.length_a   1.000
_cell.length_b   1.000
_cell.length_c   1.000
_cell.angle_alpha   90.00
_cell.angle_beta   90.00
_cell.angle_gamma   90.00
#
_symmetry.space_group_name_H-M   'P 1'
#
loop_
_entity.id
_entity.type
_entity.pdbx_description
1 polymer ?
#
loop_
_entity_poly.entity_id
_entity_poly.type
_entity_poly.pdbx_seq_one_letter_code
_entity_poly.pdbx_strand_id
1 'polypeptide(L)'
;MQPLQGSLVALVTPMSIDGSVDFNALEKLVEWHIDSGTNGIVSVGTTGESATVDVKEHLDIIEKTINFVNGRIPVIAGTGANSTLEAIELTHTASKLGADYALIVTPYYNKPNQEGLFQHFVKIADSVDIPQILYNVPSRTACDLRPETVLKLSEHQ
;
A
#
# COMPACT_ATOMS: atom_id res chain seq x y z
N MET A 1 12.65 3.10 -13.97
CA MET A 1 11.36 3.47 -13.34
C MET A 1 11.27 4.99 -13.27
N GLN A 2 10.13 5.59 -13.62
CA GLN A 2 9.95 7.04 -13.46
C GLN A 2 9.69 7.34 -11.97
N PRO A 3 10.28 8.41 -11.40
CA PRO A 3 10.04 8.77 -10.01
C PRO A 3 8.57 9.16 -9.80
N LEU A 4 8.00 8.78 -8.65
CA LEU A 4 6.67 9.22 -8.25
C LEU A 4 6.66 10.74 -8.04
N GLN A 5 5.70 11.42 -8.68
CA GLN A 5 5.56 12.87 -8.55
C GLN A 5 4.10 13.30 -8.79
N GLY A 6 3.77 14.49 -8.37
CA GLY A 6 2.43 15.06 -8.54
C GLY A 6 1.45 14.61 -7.46
N SER A 7 0.17 14.48 -7.81
CA SER A 7 -0.92 14.12 -6.91
C SER A 7 -1.13 12.61 -6.89
N LEU A 8 -0.89 11.98 -5.73
CA LEU A 8 -1.14 10.57 -5.50
C LEU A 8 -2.36 10.45 -4.56
N VAL A 9 -3.42 9.82 -5.03
CA VAL A 9 -4.65 9.69 -4.24
C VAL A 9 -4.65 8.44 -3.37
N ALA A 10 -4.91 8.58 -2.07
CA ALA A 10 -5.30 7.46 -1.23
C ALA A 10 -6.79 7.16 -1.51
N LEU A 11 -7.04 6.17 -2.36
CA LEU A 11 -8.37 5.90 -2.88
C LEU A 11 -9.26 5.25 -1.80
N VAL A 12 -10.54 5.64 -1.75
CA VAL A 12 -11.54 4.92 -0.98
C VAL A 12 -11.89 3.60 -1.66
N THR A 13 -12.34 2.62 -0.90
CA THR A 13 -12.91 1.38 -1.44
C THR A 13 -14.44 1.50 -1.44
N PRO A 14 -15.08 1.69 -2.60
CA PRO A 14 -16.54 1.75 -2.66
C PRO A 14 -17.16 0.42 -2.22
N MET A 15 -18.20 0.50 -1.39
CA MET A 15 -18.90 -0.67 -0.87
C MET A 15 -20.40 -0.56 -1.10
N SER A 16 -21.04 -1.69 -1.34
CA SER A 16 -22.48 -1.83 -1.40
C SER A 16 -23.09 -1.74 0.01
N ILE A 17 -24.41 -1.61 0.08
CA ILE A 17 -25.12 -1.46 1.38
C ILE A 17 -24.97 -2.66 2.31
N ASP A 18 -24.64 -3.83 1.76
CA ASP A 18 -24.37 -5.08 2.48
C ASP A 18 -22.91 -5.22 2.93
N GLY A 19 -22.06 -4.23 2.60
CA GLY A 19 -20.63 -4.20 2.93
C GLY A 19 -19.71 -4.88 1.92
N SER A 20 -20.25 -5.49 0.86
CA SER A 20 -19.41 -6.05 -0.22
C SER A 20 -18.76 -4.94 -1.07
N VAL A 21 -17.60 -5.22 -1.66
CA VAL A 21 -16.91 -4.26 -2.52
C VAL A 21 -17.69 -4.03 -3.82
N ASP A 22 -17.97 -2.75 -4.14
CA ASP A 22 -18.58 -2.35 -5.41
C ASP A 22 -17.48 -2.06 -6.45
N PHE A 23 -17.09 -3.10 -7.19
CA PHE A 23 -16.08 -2.98 -8.24
C PHE A 23 -16.50 -2.10 -9.41
N ASN A 24 -17.80 -1.96 -9.70
CA ASN A 24 -18.28 -1.06 -10.75
C ASN A 24 -18.13 0.41 -10.33
N ALA A 25 -18.37 0.72 -9.07
CA ALA A 25 -18.11 2.05 -8.53
C ALA A 25 -16.61 2.33 -8.44
N LEU A 26 -15.80 1.33 -8.09
CA LEU A 26 -14.33 1.43 -8.06
C LEU A 26 -13.78 1.77 -9.45
N GLU A 27 -14.22 1.07 -10.51
CA GLU A 27 -13.82 1.34 -11.88
C GLU A 27 -14.11 2.80 -12.29
N LYS A 28 -15.35 3.25 -12.06
CA LYS A 28 -15.75 4.64 -12.35
C LYS A 28 -14.93 5.66 -11.59
N LEU A 29 -14.58 5.37 -10.34
CA LEU A 29 -13.77 6.25 -9.51
C LEU A 29 -12.31 6.31 -10.02
N VAL A 30 -11.73 5.19 -10.42
CA VAL A 30 -10.41 5.13 -11.05
C VAL A 30 -10.38 5.95 -12.35
N GLU A 31 -11.37 5.77 -13.24
CA GLU A 31 -11.47 6.53 -14.48
C GLU A 31 -11.59 8.04 -14.20
N TRP A 32 -12.46 8.42 -13.27
CA TRP A 32 -12.61 9.83 -12.89
C TRP A 32 -11.31 10.45 -12.39
N HIS A 33 -10.52 9.73 -11.58
CA HIS A 33 -9.23 10.20 -11.10
C HIS A 33 -8.21 10.38 -12.24
N ILE A 34 -8.17 9.45 -13.17
CA ILE A 34 -7.28 9.53 -14.33
C ILE A 34 -7.64 10.72 -15.21
N ASP A 35 -8.93 10.88 -15.53
CA ASP A 35 -9.43 12.01 -16.31
C ASP A 35 -9.23 13.36 -15.64
N SER A 36 -9.22 13.38 -14.29
CA SER A 36 -8.96 14.58 -13.48
C SER A 36 -7.47 14.90 -13.32
N GLY A 37 -6.56 14.11 -13.91
CA GLY A 37 -5.12 14.36 -13.89
C GLY A 37 -4.41 13.87 -12.62
N THR A 38 -4.98 12.93 -11.89
CA THR A 38 -4.30 12.23 -10.79
C THR A 38 -3.08 11.48 -11.32
N ASN A 39 -1.95 11.55 -10.62
CA ASN A 39 -0.66 11.03 -11.07
C ASN A 39 -0.33 9.62 -10.53
N GLY A 40 -1.12 9.11 -9.62
CA GLY A 40 -1.00 7.74 -9.09
C GLY A 40 -2.10 7.41 -8.09
N ILE A 41 -2.38 6.13 -7.93
CA ILE A 41 -3.45 5.63 -7.05
C ILE A 41 -2.85 4.73 -5.98
N VAL A 42 -3.12 5.05 -4.71
CA VAL A 42 -2.87 4.15 -3.58
C VAL A 42 -4.13 3.30 -3.37
N SER A 43 -4.04 2.03 -3.71
CA SER A 43 -5.09 1.04 -3.53
C SER A 43 -4.98 0.39 -2.16
N VAL A 44 -6.11 0.28 -1.46
CA VAL A 44 -6.24 -0.35 -0.13
C VAL A 44 -5.21 0.15 0.88
N GLY A 45 -5.01 1.47 0.95
CA GLY A 45 -4.36 2.13 2.07
C GLY A 45 -5.35 2.32 3.23
N THR A 46 -5.00 3.14 4.21
CA THR A 46 -5.89 3.45 5.37
C THR A 46 -7.23 4.02 4.92
N THR A 47 -7.24 4.91 3.94
CA THR A 47 -8.47 5.50 3.37
C THR A 47 -9.32 4.45 2.65
N GLY A 48 -8.68 3.44 2.06
CA GLY A 48 -9.34 2.30 1.42
C GLY A 48 -9.76 1.20 2.39
N GLU A 49 -9.74 1.48 3.70
CA GLU A 49 -10.24 0.59 4.77
C GLU A 49 -9.51 -0.75 4.88
N SER A 50 -8.19 -0.76 4.58
CA SER A 50 -7.35 -1.96 4.59
C SER A 50 -7.45 -2.80 5.88
N ALA A 51 -7.71 -2.16 7.01
CA ALA A 51 -7.78 -2.84 8.32
C ALA A 51 -9.04 -3.71 8.52
N THR A 52 -10.07 -3.51 7.72
CA THR A 52 -11.39 -4.15 7.86
C THR A 52 -11.81 -4.97 6.63
N VAL A 53 -11.03 -4.90 5.57
CA VAL A 53 -11.19 -5.74 4.36
C VAL A 53 -10.42 -7.05 4.56
N ASP A 54 -11.03 -8.19 4.28
CA ASP A 54 -10.33 -9.47 4.40
C ASP A 54 -9.20 -9.62 3.37
N VAL A 55 -8.24 -10.51 3.64
CA VAL A 55 -7.02 -10.65 2.82
C VAL A 55 -7.33 -10.96 1.35
N LYS A 56 -8.36 -11.77 1.08
CA LYS A 56 -8.74 -12.12 -0.29
C LYS A 56 -9.32 -10.92 -1.02
N GLU A 57 -10.31 -10.25 -0.41
CA GLU A 57 -10.88 -9.01 -0.95
C GLU A 57 -9.83 -7.93 -1.15
N HIS A 58 -8.90 -7.79 -0.19
CA HIS A 58 -7.78 -6.86 -0.27
C HIS A 58 -6.96 -7.05 -1.57
N LEU A 59 -6.61 -8.28 -1.88
CA LEU A 59 -5.87 -8.62 -3.10
C LEU A 59 -6.73 -8.47 -4.35
N ASP A 60 -8.02 -8.83 -4.28
CA ASP A 60 -8.98 -8.65 -5.39
C ASP A 60 -9.12 -7.14 -5.73
N ILE A 61 -9.16 -6.25 -4.72
CA ILE A 61 -9.22 -4.79 -4.93
C ILE A 61 -7.95 -4.28 -5.61
N ILE A 62 -6.76 -4.74 -5.18
CA ILE A 62 -5.49 -4.37 -5.81
C ILE A 62 -5.47 -4.80 -7.27
N GLU A 63 -5.81 -6.06 -7.55
CA GLU A 63 -5.84 -6.61 -8.90
C GLU A 63 -6.80 -5.82 -9.81
N LYS A 64 -8.02 -5.56 -9.34
CA LYS A 64 -9.00 -4.78 -10.10
C LYS A 64 -8.54 -3.36 -10.33
N THR A 65 -7.95 -2.70 -9.32
CA THR A 65 -7.40 -1.34 -9.49
C THR A 65 -6.32 -1.32 -10.57
N ILE A 66 -5.38 -2.28 -10.56
CA ILE A 66 -4.33 -2.41 -11.58
C ILE A 66 -4.94 -2.60 -12.96
N ASN A 67 -5.93 -3.48 -13.09
CA ASN A 67 -6.61 -3.76 -14.37
C ASN A 67 -7.36 -2.52 -14.89
N PHE A 68 -8.08 -1.79 -14.02
CA PHE A 68 -8.78 -0.56 -14.39
C PHE A 68 -7.82 0.56 -14.79
N VAL A 69 -6.72 0.72 -14.05
CA VAL A 69 -5.68 1.70 -14.39
C VAL A 69 -5.00 1.37 -15.73
N ASN A 70 -4.81 0.10 -16.03
CA ASN A 70 -4.26 -0.41 -17.29
C ASN A 70 -2.96 0.31 -17.73
N GLY A 71 -2.03 0.51 -16.80
CA GLY A 71 -0.71 1.10 -17.04
C GLY A 71 -0.69 2.61 -17.34
N ARG A 72 -1.82 3.32 -17.21
CA ARG A 72 -1.91 4.77 -17.51
C ARG A 72 -1.24 5.64 -16.46
N ILE A 73 -1.29 5.23 -15.20
CA ILE A 73 -0.62 5.87 -14.05
C ILE A 73 -0.14 4.78 -13.08
N PRO A 74 0.84 5.03 -12.19
CA PRO A 74 1.30 4.04 -11.24
C PRO A 74 0.23 3.67 -10.20
N VAL A 75 0.21 2.39 -9.84
CA VAL A 75 -0.59 1.83 -8.75
C VAL A 75 0.33 1.49 -7.58
N ILE A 76 0.03 2.06 -6.43
CA ILE A 76 0.73 1.83 -5.16
C ILE A 76 -0.18 0.92 -4.31
N ALA A 77 0.22 -0.31 -4.08
CA ALA A 77 -0.55 -1.26 -3.29
C ALA A 77 -0.27 -1.10 -1.79
N GLY A 78 -1.31 -0.92 -0.98
CA GLY A 78 -1.18 -0.97 0.48
C GLY A 78 -0.99 -2.41 0.93
N THR A 79 0.22 -2.79 1.33
CA THR A 79 0.57 -4.19 1.67
C THR A 79 1.21 -4.34 3.05
N GLY A 80 1.30 -3.24 3.83
CA GLY A 80 1.84 -3.28 5.18
C GLY A 80 0.93 -4.02 6.15
N ALA A 81 1.53 -4.81 7.04
CA ALA A 81 0.89 -5.51 8.13
C ALA A 81 1.76 -5.43 9.40
N ASN A 82 1.21 -5.74 10.57
CA ASN A 82 1.99 -5.81 11.80
C ASN A 82 2.80 -7.12 11.94
N SER A 83 2.46 -8.12 11.15
CA SER A 83 3.25 -9.33 10.93
C SER A 83 4.17 -9.13 9.73
N THR A 84 5.49 -9.27 9.91
CA THR A 84 6.47 -9.16 8.83
C THR A 84 6.23 -10.21 7.74
N LEU A 85 5.85 -11.43 8.12
CA LEU A 85 5.58 -12.50 7.17
C LEU A 85 4.35 -12.16 6.30
N GLU A 86 3.26 -11.70 6.90
CA GLU A 86 2.06 -11.29 6.19
C GLU A 86 2.35 -10.11 5.23
N ALA A 87 3.12 -9.12 5.69
CA ALA A 87 3.53 -8.01 4.83
C ALA A 87 4.36 -8.49 3.62
N ILE A 88 5.25 -9.48 3.79
CA ILE A 88 5.99 -10.10 2.69
C ILE A 88 5.03 -10.81 1.71
N GLU A 89 4.10 -11.61 2.21
CA GLU A 89 3.14 -12.37 1.39
C GLU A 89 2.23 -11.43 0.58
N LEU A 90 1.69 -10.39 1.22
CA LEU A 90 0.87 -9.37 0.55
C LEU A 90 1.68 -8.60 -0.51
N THR A 91 2.90 -8.15 -0.15
CA THR A 91 3.77 -7.41 -1.06
C THR A 91 4.18 -8.25 -2.26
N HIS A 92 4.53 -9.52 -2.04
CA HIS A 92 4.88 -10.46 -3.10
C HIS A 92 3.70 -10.71 -4.05
N THR A 93 2.50 -10.88 -3.50
CA THR A 93 1.30 -11.06 -4.32
C THR A 93 0.96 -9.81 -5.12
N ALA A 94 0.99 -8.62 -4.49
CA ALA A 94 0.76 -7.36 -5.19
C ALA A 94 1.78 -7.10 -6.31
N SER A 95 3.07 -7.41 -6.08
CA SER A 95 4.11 -7.35 -7.10
C SER A 95 3.81 -8.27 -8.29
N LYS A 96 3.37 -9.49 -8.04
CA LYS A 96 2.97 -10.44 -9.11
C LYS A 96 1.73 -10.00 -9.89
N LEU A 97 0.81 -9.31 -9.23
CA LEU A 97 -0.38 -8.73 -9.87
C LEU A 97 -0.03 -7.52 -10.75
N GLY A 98 1.16 -6.95 -10.59
CA GLY A 98 1.65 -5.83 -11.40
C GLY A 98 1.55 -4.46 -10.73
N ALA A 99 1.51 -4.40 -9.39
CA ALA A 99 1.67 -3.14 -8.67
C ALA A 99 3.05 -2.53 -8.93
N ASP A 100 3.10 -1.20 -9.10
CA ASP A 100 4.35 -0.48 -9.35
C ASP A 100 5.14 -0.21 -8.05
N TYR A 101 4.44 -0.02 -6.94
CA TYR A 101 4.99 0.29 -5.62
C TYR A 101 4.19 -0.40 -4.51
N ALA A 102 4.85 -0.63 -3.37
CA ALA A 102 4.21 -1.10 -2.15
C ALA A 102 4.20 -0.01 -1.07
N LEU A 103 3.04 0.31 -0.49
CA LEU A 103 2.91 1.19 0.66
C LEU A 103 2.89 0.34 1.93
N ILE A 104 3.96 0.44 2.72
CA ILE A 104 4.16 -0.36 3.93
C ILE A 104 3.96 0.52 5.17
N VAL A 105 2.86 0.31 5.88
CA VAL A 105 2.60 0.97 7.17
C VAL A 105 3.50 0.38 8.25
N THR A 106 3.96 1.22 9.19
CA THR A 106 4.65 0.71 10.39
C THR A 106 3.77 -0.28 11.14
N PRO A 107 4.34 -1.38 11.71
CA PRO A 107 3.56 -2.33 12.49
C PRO A 107 2.75 -1.65 13.59
N TYR A 108 1.46 -1.93 13.60
CA TYR A 108 0.49 -1.42 14.55
C TYR A 108 0.22 -2.46 15.65
N TYR A 109 -0.24 -2.03 16.82
CA TYR A 109 -0.58 -2.85 17.96
C TYR A 109 0.63 -3.44 18.72
N ASN A 110 1.55 -4.14 18.06
CA ASN A 110 2.73 -4.80 18.65
C ASN A 110 3.90 -3.84 18.98
N LYS A 111 3.86 -2.60 18.50
CA LYS A 111 4.75 -1.47 18.87
C LYS A 111 6.24 -1.83 18.88
N PRO A 112 6.83 -2.22 17.74
CA PRO A 112 8.25 -2.51 17.68
C PRO A 112 9.10 -1.26 18.03
N ASN A 113 10.30 -1.48 18.58
CA ASN A 113 11.29 -0.42 18.74
C ASN A 113 11.94 -0.08 17.37
N GLN A 114 12.84 0.92 17.33
CA GLN A 114 13.44 1.39 16.08
C GLN A 114 14.23 0.30 15.34
N GLU A 115 14.93 -0.57 16.07
CA GLU A 115 15.63 -1.70 15.47
C GLU A 115 14.64 -2.72 14.89
N GLY A 116 13.54 -3.00 15.60
CA GLY A 116 12.47 -3.86 15.10
C GLY A 116 11.81 -3.29 13.84
N LEU A 117 11.60 -1.96 13.76
CA LEU A 117 11.12 -1.28 12.56
C LEU A 117 12.11 -1.43 11.40
N PHE A 118 13.39 -1.18 11.65
CA PHE A 118 14.45 -1.35 10.65
C PHE A 118 14.45 -2.77 10.09
N GLN A 119 14.48 -3.79 10.96
CA GLN A 119 14.50 -5.19 10.53
C GLN A 119 13.21 -5.60 9.79
N HIS A 120 12.05 -5.05 10.18
CA HIS A 120 10.78 -5.30 9.51
C HIS A 120 10.83 -4.85 8.04
N PHE A 121 11.22 -3.59 7.80
CA PHE A 121 11.28 -3.04 6.44
C PHE A 121 12.37 -3.68 5.58
N VAL A 122 13.56 -3.89 6.14
CA VAL A 122 14.66 -4.59 5.45
C VAL A 122 14.23 -5.99 5.04
N LYS A 123 13.59 -6.74 5.95
CA LYS A 123 13.15 -8.11 5.65
C LYS A 123 12.15 -8.17 4.49
N ILE A 124 11.27 -7.18 4.39
CA ILE A 124 10.32 -7.10 3.28
C ILE A 124 11.08 -6.74 1.99
N ALA A 125 12.00 -5.76 2.03
CA ALA A 125 12.80 -5.34 0.89
C ALA A 125 13.66 -6.47 0.32
N ASP A 126 14.31 -7.24 1.20
CA ASP A 126 15.13 -8.39 0.81
C ASP A 126 14.32 -9.56 0.22
N SER A 127 13.00 -9.58 0.50
CA SER A 127 12.14 -10.70 0.08
C SER A 127 11.40 -10.45 -1.23
N VAL A 128 11.15 -9.18 -1.60
CA VAL A 128 10.33 -8.83 -2.76
C VAL A 128 10.95 -7.64 -3.52
N ASP A 129 11.24 -7.87 -4.80
CA ASP A 129 11.76 -6.83 -5.70
C ASP A 129 10.64 -5.89 -6.18
N ILE A 130 10.24 -4.97 -5.31
CA ILE A 130 9.30 -3.88 -5.59
C ILE A 130 9.70 -2.65 -4.76
N PRO A 131 9.68 -1.43 -5.31
CA PRO A 131 9.95 -0.23 -4.52
C PRO A 131 8.95 -0.05 -3.39
N GLN A 132 9.47 0.23 -2.19
CA GLN A 132 8.67 0.40 -0.99
C GLN A 132 8.53 1.87 -0.61
N ILE A 133 7.34 2.26 -0.20
CA ILE A 133 7.03 3.57 0.39
C ILE A 133 6.76 3.33 1.88
N LEU A 134 7.60 3.90 2.74
CA LEU A 134 7.45 3.80 4.19
C LEU A 134 6.29 4.70 4.63
N TYR A 135 5.32 4.12 5.32
CA TYR A 135 4.16 4.86 5.81
C TYR A 135 4.15 4.93 7.34
N ASN A 136 4.32 6.14 7.87
CA ASN A 136 4.37 6.43 9.29
C ASN A 136 3.12 7.20 9.73
N VAL A 137 2.32 6.60 10.62
CA VAL A 137 1.06 7.19 11.13
C VAL A 137 0.90 6.90 12.63
N PRO A 138 1.72 7.54 13.50
CA PRO A 138 1.82 7.20 14.91
C PRO A 138 0.49 7.25 15.68
N SER A 139 -0.43 8.13 15.30
CA SER A 139 -1.76 8.24 15.90
C SER A 139 -2.63 6.99 15.70
N ARG A 140 -2.35 6.18 14.69
CA ARG A 140 -3.08 4.92 14.42
C ARG A 140 -2.29 3.69 14.85
N THR A 141 -0.97 3.72 14.68
CA THR A 141 -0.11 2.55 14.93
C THR A 141 0.42 2.49 16.36
N ALA A 142 0.39 3.62 17.08
CA ALA A 142 1.09 3.81 18.36
C ALA A 142 2.59 3.49 18.26
N CYS A 143 3.16 3.61 17.08
CA CYS A 143 4.55 3.35 16.73
C CYS A 143 5.03 4.47 15.82
N ASP A 144 6.18 5.06 16.11
CA ASP A 144 6.74 6.19 15.37
C ASP A 144 8.06 5.81 14.72
N LEU A 145 8.12 5.90 13.39
CA LEU A 145 9.33 5.69 12.60
C LEU A 145 10.16 6.97 12.60
N ARG A 146 11.27 6.96 13.33
CA ARG A 146 12.12 8.14 13.52
C ARG A 146 12.97 8.46 12.28
N PRO A 147 13.33 9.75 12.07
CA PRO A 147 14.16 10.15 10.92
C PRO A 147 15.47 9.38 10.79
N GLU A 148 16.13 9.05 11.93
CA GLU A 148 17.39 8.31 11.95
C GLU A 148 17.20 6.87 11.42
N THR A 149 16.05 6.27 11.68
CA THR A 149 15.70 4.94 11.16
C THR A 149 15.38 5.01 9.66
N VAL A 150 14.69 6.06 9.22
CA VAL A 150 14.44 6.31 7.79
C VAL A 150 15.74 6.47 7.03
N LEU A 151 16.69 7.26 7.59
CA LEU A 151 18.01 7.44 6.98
C LEU A 151 18.74 6.11 6.79
N LYS A 152 18.77 5.26 7.82
CA LYS A 152 19.37 3.92 7.71
C LYS A 152 18.68 3.06 6.64
N LEU A 153 17.35 3.13 6.56
CA LEU A 153 16.59 2.39 5.55
C LEU A 153 16.88 2.89 4.13
N SER A 154 17.11 4.19 3.95
CA SER A 154 17.45 4.76 2.64
C SER A 154 18.83 4.36 2.12
N GLU A 155 19.71 3.88 2.99
CA GLU A 155 21.05 3.36 2.66
C GLU A 155 21.01 1.85 2.31
N HIS A 156 19.90 1.17 2.57
CA HIS A 156 19.71 -0.23 2.24
C HIS A 156 19.36 -0.36 0.74
N GLN A 157 20.09 -1.25 0.04
CA GLN A 157 19.96 -1.49 -1.41
C GLN A 157 19.17 -2.76 -1.69
#